data_fa2297a109a3ca39cd286f5bb4b0a98f
#
_entry.id   fa2297a109a3ca39cd286f5bb4b0a98f
#
_cell.length_a   1.000
_cell.length_b   1.000
_cell.length_c   1.000
_cell.angle_alpha   90.00
_cell.angle_beta   90.00
_cell.angle_gamma   90.00
#
_symmetry.space_group_name_H-M   'P 1'
#
loop_
_entity.id
_entity.type
_entity.pdbx_description
1 polymer ?
#
loop_
_entity_poly.entity_id
_entity_poly.type
_entity_poly.pdbx_seq_one_letter_code
_entity_poly.pdbx_strand_id
1 'polypeptide(L)'
;PFRYDIISEDALLIGQASSVRFMIGMLQYLNWPDEGTAARTVEVVHAVMQMKTSAGTSAQTIWKEPETAFAPEILSELQRLSHRSFYETVEGLYRLFKADFPENEQVFVQAFLDLTAEYGERETSDIGRFLKWWKETGCQSKIAMPDTQNAIRILTIHKSKGLGFKAVILPFGDWEVDSKSSTMLWCHPASP
;
A
#
# COMPACT_ATOMS: atom_id res chain seq x y z
N PRO A 1 -16.12 -26.83 -6.49
CA PRO A 1 -15.75 -26.07 -5.29
C PRO A 1 -16.34 -24.67 -5.42
N PHE A 2 -17.07 -24.23 -4.39
CA PHE A 2 -17.59 -22.87 -4.34
C PHE A 2 -16.40 -21.92 -4.10
N ARG A 3 -16.24 -20.93 -4.96
CA ARG A 3 -15.19 -19.92 -4.84
C ARG A 3 -15.88 -18.63 -4.39
N TYR A 4 -15.57 -18.20 -3.17
CA TYR A 4 -16.07 -16.93 -2.64
C TYR A 4 -14.94 -15.91 -2.64
N ASP A 5 -15.25 -14.70 -3.03
CA ASP A 5 -14.33 -13.58 -2.87
C ASP A 5 -14.30 -13.15 -1.40
N ILE A 6 -13.10 -12.91 -0.90
CA ILE A 6 -12.89 -12.47 0.48
C ILE A 6 -12.33 -11.05 0.44
N ILE A 7 -12.95 -10.15 1.17
CA ILE A 7 -12.54 -8.75 1.28
C ILE A 7 -12.18 -8.45 2.73
N SER A 8 -10.95 -8.01 2.95
CA SER A 8 -10.52 -7.41 4.20
C SER A 8 -10.27 -5.92 3.96
N GLU A 9 -10.67 -5.06 4.89
CA GLU A 9 -10.38 -3.63 4.76
C GLU A 9 -8.88 -3.31 4.70
N ASP A 10 -8.05 -4.12 5.36
CA ASP A 10 -6.61 -3.93 5.33
C ASP A 10 -6.01 -4.34 3.98
N ALA A 11 -6.67 -5.28 3.28
CA ALA A 11 -6.30 -5.67 1.92
C ALA A 11 -6.61 -4.57 0.88
N LEU A 12 -7.37 -3.55 1.24
CA LEU A 12 -7.72 -2.41 0.39
C LEU A 12 -6.77 -1.21 0.56
N LEU A 13 -5.79 -1.30 1.46
CA LEU A 13 -4.80 -0.25 1.65
C LEU A 13 -3.90 -0.13 0.43
N ILE A 14 -3.89 1.05 -0.20
CA ILE A 14 -3.08 1.33 -1.40
C ILE A 14 -1.60 1.09 -1.12
N GLY A 15 -1.13 1.50 0.06
CA GLY A 15 0.27 1.33 0.46
C GLY A 15 0.75 -0.10 0.69
N GLN A 16 -0.14 -1.11 0.67
CA GLN A 16 0.23 -2.52 0.83
C GLN A 16 0.55 -3.20 -0.51
N ALA A 17 0.10 -2.65 -1.63
CA ALA A 17 0.37 -3.20 -2.94
C ALA A 17 1.87 -3.11 -3.27
N SER A 18 2.46 -4.20 -3.79
CA SER A 18 3.88 -4.24 -4.14
C SER A 18 4.23 -3.25 -5.24
N SER A 19 3.35 -3.06 -6.23
CA SER A 19 3.51 -2.07 -7.28
C SER A 19 3.57 -0.64 -6.74
N VAL A 20 2.71 -0.30 -5.79
CA VAL A 20 2.71 1.04 -5.16
C VAL A 20 3.96 1.24 -4.30
N ARG A 21 4.36 0.22 -3.53
CA ARG A 21 5.61 0.26 -2.76
C ARG A 21 6.83 0.44 -3.66
N PHE A 22 6.83 -0.20 -4.82
CA PHE A 22 7.86 0.01 -5.84
C PHE A 22 7.88 1.45 -6.33
N MET A 23 6.73 2.02 -6.71
CA MET A 23 6.61 3.41 -7.15
C MET A 23 7.11 4.39 -6.09
N ILE A 24 6.75 4.18 -4.83
CA ILE A 24 7.24 4.99 -3.69
C ILE A 24 8.75 4.84 -3.52
N GLY A 25 9.29 3.63 -3.62
CA GLY A 25 10.74 3.39 -3.57
C GLY A 25 11.49 4.12 -4.69
N MET A 26 10.93 4.12 -5.92
CA MET A 26 11.49 4.86 -7.05
C MET A 26 11.47 6.37 -6.81
N LEU A 27 10.40 6.93 -6.27
CA LEU A 27 10.34 8.34 -5.90
C LEU A 27 11.35 8.69 -4.81
N GLN A 28 11.56 7.81 -3.82
CA GLN A 28 12.61 7.99 -2.81
C GLN A 28 14.00 7.98 -3.44
N TYR A 29 14.27 7.03 -4.33
CA TYR A 29 15.54 6.95 -5.06
C TYR A 29 15.82 8.20 -5.89
N LEU A 30 14.82 8.73 -6.60
CA LEU A 30 14.96 9.95 -7.39
C LEU A 30 15.16 11.21 -6.53
N ASN A 31 14.57 11.24 -5.34
CA ASN A 31 14.67 12.40 -4.43
C ASN A 31 15.96 12.39 -3.60
N TRP A 32 16.46 11.19 -3.22
CA TRP A 32 17.68 10.99 -2.43
C TRP A 32 18.56 9.90 -3.04
N PRO A 33 19.21 10.15 -4.17
CA PRO A 33 19.99 9.13 -4.87
C PRO A 33 21.19 8.60 -4.06
N ASP A 34 21.73 9.40 -3.15
CA ASP A 34 22.87 9.04 -2.29
C ASP A 34 22.48 8.18 -1.06
N GLU A 35 21.19 8.03 -0.79
CA GLU A 35 20.70 7.15 0.28
C GLU A 35 20.59 5.70 -0.22
N GLY A 36 21.60 4.89 0.04
CA GLY A 36 21.62 3.46 -0.32
C GLY A 36 20.41 2.64 0.18
N THR A 37 19.65 3.17 1.15
CA THR A 37 18.41 2.55 1.64
C THR A 37 17.29 2.60 0.60
N ALA A 38 17.15 3.70 -0.14
CA ALA A 38 16.13 3.85 -1.18
C ALA A 38 16.39 2.89 -2.35
N ALA A 39 17.64 2.84 -2.80
CA ALA A 39 18.06 1.92 -3.86
C ALA A 39 17.80 0.45 -3.48
N ARG A 40 18.16 0.03 -2.27
CA ARG A 40 17.88 -1.32 -1.78
C ARG A 40 16.38 -1.64 -1.69
N THR A 41 15.56 -0.67 -1.31
CA THR A 41 14.10 -0.85 -1.26
C THR A 41 13.55 -1.12 -2.66
N VAL A 42 13.99 -0.37 -3.66
CA VAL A 42 13.60 -0.55 -5.07
C VAL A 42 13.98 -1.94 -5.56
N GLU A 43 15.22 -2.37 -5.32
CA GLU A 43 15.70 -3.69 -5.74
C GLU A 43 14.88 -4.82 -5.13
N VAL A 44 14.69 -4.79 -3.81
CA VAL A 44 13.94 -5.82 -3.10
C VAL A 44 12.48 -5.88 -3.58
N VAL A 45 11.84 -4.73 -3.75
CA VAL A 45 10.44 -4.71 -4.18
C VAL A 45 10.31 -5.13 -5.65
N HIS A 46 11.23 -4.70 -6.52
CA HIS A 46 11.24 -5.14 -7.92
C HIS A 46 11.45 -6.65 -8.03
N ALA A 47 12.39 -7.21 -7.27
CA ALA A 47 12.62 -8.65 -7.23
C ALA A 47 11.38 -9.42 -6.73
N VAL A 48 10.69 -8.92 -5.70
CA VAL A 48 9.43 -9.52 -5.19
C VAL A 48 8.34 -9.47 -6.25
N MET A 49 8.24 -8.39 -7.03
CA MET A 49 7.27 -8.29 -8.12
C MET A 49 7.57 -9.30 -9.24
N GLN A 50 8.83 -9.42 -9.64
CA GLN A 50 9.25 -10.40 -10.65
C GLN A 50 8.99 -11.85 -10.20
N MET A 51 9.16 -12.17 -8.91
CA MET A 51 8.82 -13.49 -8.36
C MET A 51 7.32 -13.80 -8.43
N LYS A 52 6.46 -12.81 -8.24
CA LYS A 52 5.01 -12.99 -8.36
C LYS A 52 4.57 -13.21 -9.80
N THR A 53 5.30 -12.67 -10.76
CA THR A 53 5.00 -12.77 -12.19
C THR A 53 5.57 -14.05 -12.81
N SER A 54 6.72 -14.52 -12.29
CA SER A 54 7.45 -15.70 -12.80
C SER A 54 7.44 -16.81 -11.75
N ALA A 55 6.48 -17.71 -11.83
CA ALA A 55 6.48 -18.93 -11.01
C ALA A 55 7.69 -19.82 -11.39
N GLY A 56 8.86 -19.54 -10.86
CA GLY A 56 10.01 -20.44 -11.09
C GLY A 56 11.42 -19.88 -10.91
N THR A 57 11.64 -18.62 -10.60
CA THR A 57 13.01 -18.09 -10.47
C THR A 57 13.44 -17.97 -9.01
N SER A 58 14.52 -18.66 -8.68
CA SER A 58 15.12 -18.74 -7.34
C SER A 58 15.61 -17.37 -6.84
N ALA A 59 15.32 -17.07 -5.57
CA ALA A 59 15.61 -15.81 -4.86
C ALA A 59 17.11 -15.46 -4.67
N GLN A 60 18.03 -16.22 -5.26
CA GLN A 60 19.47 -16.13 -4.95
C GLN A 60 20.27 -15.06 -5.72
N THR A 61 19.63 -14.28 -6.62
CA THR A 61 20.37 -13.33 -7.47
C THR A 61 20.18 -11.85 -7.06
N ILE A 62 19.68 -11.58 -5.87
CA ILE A 62 19.13 -10.27 -5.48
C ILE A 62 20.17 -9.27 -4.93
N TRP A 63 21.44 -9.65 -4.81
CA TRP A 63 22.44 -8.82 -4.14
C TRP A 63 23.48 -8.25 -5.13
N LYS A 64 23.01 -7.44 -6.08
CA LYS A 64 23.90 -6.61 -6.92
C LYS A 64 23.62 -5.14 -6.67
N GLU A 65 24.66 -4.32 -6.87
CA GLU A 65 24.59 -2.88 -6.66
C GLU A 65 23.52 -2.22 -7.55
N PRO A 66 22.86 -1.10 -7.08
CA PRO A 66 21.75 -0.46 -7.78
C PRO A 66 22.03 -0.09 -9.24
N GLU A 67 23.25 0.29 -9.54
CA GLU A 67 23.70 0.63 -10.91
C GLU A 67 23.69 -0.55 -11.88
N THR A 68 23.60 -1.77 -11.37
CA THR A 68 23.55 -3.00 -12.18
C THR A 68 22.15 -3.61 -12.27
N ALA A 69 21.19 -3.11 -11.48
CA ALA A 69 19.82 -3.63 -11.45
C ALA A 69 18.97 -3.19 -12.65
N PHE A 70 19.28 -2.02 -13.21
CA PHE A 70 18.54 -1.48 -14.35
C PHE A 70 19.42 -1.36 -15.60
N ALA A 71 18.82 -1.62 -16.76
CA ALA A 71 19.47 -1.38 -18.04
C ALA A 71 19.84 0.11 -18.20
N PRO A 72 20.96 0.43 -18.93
CA PRO A 72 21.40 1.83 -19.11
C PRO A 72 20.33 2.76 -19.67
N GLU A 73 19.42 2.22 -20.49
CA GLU A 73 18.30 2.96 -21.08
C GLU A 73 17.31 3.40 -19.99
N ILE A 74 17.03 2.52 -19.02
CA ILE A 74 16.16 2.82 -17.88
C ILE A 74 16.79 3.89 -16.99
N LEU A 75 18.09 3.77 -16.70
CA LEU A 75 18.82 4.76 -15.89
C LEU A 75 18.81 6.14 -16.55
N SER A 76 19.00 6.21 -17.86
CA SER A 76 18.92 7.48 -18.60
C SER A 76 17.53 8.11 -18.53
N GLU A 77 16.48 7.31 -18.59
CA GLU A 77 15.10 7.80 -18.49
C GLU A 77 14.77 8.24 -17.04
N LEU A 78 15.26 7.52 -16.04
CA LEU A 78 15.12 7.92 -14.63
C LEU A 78 15.79 9.27 -14.37
N GLN A 79 16.97 9.51 -14.92
CA GLN A 79 17.63 10.82 -14.84
C GLN A 79 16.80 11.93 -15.49
N ARG A 80 16.17 11.66 -16.64
CA ARG A 80 15.28 12.63 -17.29
C ARG A 80 14.04 12.92 -16.46
N LEU A 81 13.46 11.89 -15.82
CA LEU A 81 12.30 12.03 -14.95
C LEU A 81 12.59 12.84 -13.69
N SER A 82 13.81 12.77 -13.14
CA SER A 82 14.18 13.55 -11.93
C SER A 82 14.11 15.07 -12.13
N HIS A 83 14.13 15.55 -13.38
CA HIS A 83 14.01 16.97 -13.73
C HIS A 83 12.61 17.39 -14.19
N ARG A 84 11.62 16.49 -14.08
CA ARG A 84 10.23 16.77 -14.45
C ARG A 84 9.41 17.20 -13.23
N SER A 85 8.19 17.70 -13.50
CA SER A 85 7.23 17.95 -12.42
C SER A 85 6.87 16.65 -11.70
N PHE A 86 6.42 16.76 -10.46
CA PHE A 86 6.05 15.59 -9.63
C PHE A 86 5.11 14.63 -10.37
N TYR A 87 4.02 15.17 -10.94
CA TYR A 87 3.04 14.36 -11.67
C TYR A 87 3.63 13.68 -12.90
N GLU A 88 4.40 14.40 -13.71
CA GLU A 88 5.08 13.84 -14.88
C GLU A 88 6.08 12.76 -14.50
N THR A 89 6.75 12.90 -13.34
CA THR A 89 7.66 11.89 -12.80
C THR A 89 6.90 10.62 -12.44
N VAL A 90 5.79 10.74 -11.71
CA VAL A 90 4.95 9.59 -11.33
C VAL A 90 4.38 8.88 -12.56
N GLU A 91 3.84 9.63 -13.51
CA GLU A 91 3.31 9.07 -14.76
C GLU A 91 4.41 8.42 -15.61
N GLY A 92 5.58 9.04 -15.67
CA GLY A 92 6.76 8.49 -16.37
C GLY A 92 7.22 7.17 -15.75
N LEU A 93 7.30 7.08 -14.43
CA LEU A 93 7.61 5.85 -13.71
C LEU A 93 6.57 4.76 -14.00
N TYR A 94 5.28 5.10 -13.96
CA TYR A 94 4.23 4.16 -14.33
C TYR A 94 4.40 3.62 -15.74
N ARG A 95 4.62 4.49 -16.74
CA ARG A 95 4.81 4.08 -18.15
C ARG A 95 6.02 3.18 -18.32
N LEU A 96 7.09 3.45 -17.57
CA LEU A 96 8.34 2.70 -17.66
C LEU A 96 8.19 1.27 -17.11
N PHE A 97 7.44 1.11 -16.02
CA PHE A 97 7.35 -0.16 -15.28
C PHE A 97 5.99 -0.87 -15.33
N LYS A 98 5.01 -0.33 -16.06
CA LYS A 98 3.65 -0.90 -16.11
C LYS A 98 3.59 -2.36 -16.54
N ALA A 99 4.54 -2.80 -17.37
CA ALA A 99 4.63 -4.19 -17.83
C ALA A 99 5.05 -5.17 -16.73
N ASP A 100 5.74 -4.66 -15.70
CA ASP A 100 6.23 -5.46 -14.57
C ASP A 100 5.18 -5.56 -13.44
N PHE A 101 4.11 -4.77 -13.50
CA PHE A 101 3.09 -4.74 -12.46
C PHE A 101 2.14 -5.92 -12.59
N PRO A 102 1.88 -6.66 -11.49
CA PRO A 102 0.91 -7.74 -11.49
C PRO A 102 -0.49 -7.26 -11.89
N GLU A 103 -1.19 -8.02 -12.72
CA GLU A 103 -2.55 -7.65 -13.19
C GLU A 103 -3.54 -7.40 -12.04
N ASN A 104 -3.45 -8.18 -10.97
CA ASN A 104 -4.31 -8.04 -9.80
C ASN A 104 -4.00 -6.79 -8.95
N GLU A 105 -2.89 -6.10 -9.19
CA GLU A 105 -2.51 -4.86 -8.51
C GLU A 105 -2.82 -3.59 -9.31
N GLN A 106 -3.32 -3.70 -10.53
CA GLN A 106 -3.61 -2.56 -11.41
C GLN A 106 -4.58 -1.55 -10.80
N VAL A 107 -5.58 -2.03 -10.05
CA VAL A 107 -6.55 -1.17 -9.36
C VAL A 107 -5.85 -0.31 -8.30
N PHE A 108 -4.86 -0.87 -7.59
CA PHE A 108 -4.08 -0.12 -6.59
C PHE A 108 -3.16 0.92 -7.23
N VAL A 109 -2.56 0.55 -8.36
CA VAL A 109 -1.72 1.49 -9.12
C VAL A 109 -2.55 2.66 -9.63
N GLN A 110 -3.74 2.38 -10.20
CA GLN A 110 -4.64 3.44 -10.67
C GLN A 110 -5.06 4.36 -9.51
N ALA A 111 -5.49 3.79 -8.39
CA ALA A 111 -5.85 4.56 -7.20
C ALA A 111 -4.67 5.39 -6.66
N PHE A 112 -3.44 4.88 -6.76
CA PHE A 112 -2.24 5.63 -6.42
C PHE A 112 -2.00 6.80 -7.37
N LEU A 113 -2.17 6.61 -8.69
CA LEU A 113 -2.06 7.68 -9.68
C LEU A 113 -3.10 8.77 -9.46
N ASP A 114 -4.36 8.40 -9.20
CA ASP A 114 -5.43 9.35 -8.90
C ASP A 114 -5.11 10.17 -7.64
N LEU A 115 -4.61 9.51 -6.61
CA LEU A 115 -4.21 10.14 -5.34
C LEU A 115 -3.00 11.09 -5.53
N THR A 116 -2.05 10.73 -6.37
CA THR A 116 -0.92 11.62 -6.69
C THR A 116 -1.34 12.84 -7.51
N ALA A 117 -2.32 12.68 -8.41
CA ALA A 117 -2.91 13.79 -9.15
C ALA A 117 -3.65 14.76 -8.21
N GLU A 118 -4.51 14.23 -7.32
CA GLU A 118 -5.23 15.01 -6.32
C GLU A 118 -4.28 15.76 -5.37
N TYR A 119 -3.19 15.11 -4.95
CA TYR A 119 -2.16 15.75 -4.14
C TYR A 119 -1.49 16.90 -4.90
N GLY A 120 -1.14 16.71 -6.16
CA GLY A 120 -0.49 17.71 -7.00
C GLY A 120 -1.35 18.95 -7.29
N GLU A 121 -2.68 18.81 -7.26
CA GLU A 121 -3.62 19.94 -7.40
C GLU A 121 -3.73 20.80 -6.13
N ARG A 122 -3.56 20.19 -4.96
CA ARG A 122 -3.77 20.86 -3.65
C ARG A 122 -2.50 21.39 -3.03
N GLU A 123 -1.38 20.74 -3.30
CA GLU A 123 -0.10 20.99 -2.63
C GLU A 123 1.00 21.33 -3.64
N THR A 124 2.15 21.71 -3.13
CA THR A 124 3.32 21.98 -3.96
C THR A 124 3.84 20.70 -4.60
N SER A 125 4.16 20.74 -5.90
CA SER A 125 4.62 19.59 -6.70
C SER A 125 6.05 19.12 -6.35
N ASP A 126 6.36 18.99 -5.06
CA ASP A 126 7.65 18.55 -4.53
C ASP A 126 7.60 17.09 -4.08
N ILE A 127 8.52 16.26 -4.61
CA ILE A 127 8.58 14.82 -4.31
C ILE A 127 8.82 14.59 -2.81
N GLY A 128 9.73 15.35 -2.19
CA GLY A 128 10.08 15.17 -0.77
C GLY A 128 8.89 15.46 0.16
N ARG A 129 8.10 16.50 -0.15
CA ARG A 129 6.87 16.80 0.59
C ARG A 129 5.81 15.73 0.40
N PHE A 130 5.65 15.23 -0.82
CA PHE A 130 4.75 14.12 -1.09
C PHE A 130 5.16 12.87 -0.29
N LEU A 131 6.44 12.49 -0.27
CA LEU A 131 6.93 11.34 0.46
C LEU A 131 6.71 11.47 1.98
N LYS A 132 6.85 12.68 2.52
CA LYS A 132 6.54 12.95 3.93
C LYS A 132 5.04 12.75 4.20
N TRP A 133 4.19 13.39 3.41
CA TRP A 133 2.74 13.25 3.50
C TRP A 133 2.30 11.79 3.32
N TRP A 134 2.91 11.08 2.35
CA TRP A 134 2.65 9.66 2.12
C TRP A 134 2.92 8.82 3.37
N LYS A 135 4.05 9.04 4.03
CA LYS A 135 4.44 8.32 5.25
C LYS A 135 3.46 8.58 6.41
N GLU A 136 2.96 9.79 6.54
CA GLU A 136 2.09 10.22 7.64
C GLU A 136 0.61 9.86 7.40
N THR A 137 0.14 9.95 6.17
CA THR A 137 -1.30 9.88 5.84
C THR A 137 -1.59 9.02 4.60
N GLY A 138 -0.92 9.29 3.49
CA GLY A 138 -1.25 8.71 2.18
C GLY A 138 -1.19 7.19 2.15
N CYS A 139 -0.26 6.57 2.88
CA CYS A 139 -0.11 5.11 2.94
C CYS A 139 -1.33 4.38 3.55
N GLN A 140 -2.19 5.10 4.26
CA GLN A 140 -3.43 4.57 4.85
C GLN A 140 -4.65 4.75 3.94
N SER A 141 -4.48 5.38 2.78
CA SER A 141 -5.55 5.52 1.80
C SER A 141 -6.02 4.16 1.29
N LYS A 142 -7.33 4.03 1.09
CA LYS A 142 -7.98 2.78 0.70
C LYS A 142 -8.64 2.94 -0.65
N ILE A 143 -8.67 1.86 -1.41
CA ILE A 143 -9.51 1.77 -2.60
C ILE A 143 -10.97 1.79 -2.17
N ALA A 144 -11.77 2.67 -2.76
CA ALA A 144 -13.21 2.66 -2.58
C ALA A 144 -13.80 1.41 -3.27
N MET A 145 -14.41 0.53 -2.50
CA MET A 145 -15.13 -0.62 -3.06
C MET A 145 -16.64 -0.36 -3.02
N PRO A 146 -17.36 -0.69 -4.09
CA PRO A 146 -18.82 -0.64 -4.07
C PRO A 146 -19.37 -1.61 -3.01
N ASP A 147 -20.35 -1.17 -2.21
CA ASP A 147 -21.02 -2.00 -1.20
C ASP A 147 -21.79 -3.22 -1.77
N THR A 148 -21.94 -3.26 -3.08
CA THR A 148 -22.72 -4.27 -3.81
C THR A 148 -21.95 -5.55 -4.15
N GLN A 149 -20.67 -5.66 -3.81
CA GLN A 149 -19.90 -6.86 -4.13
C GLN A 149 -20.34 -8.05 -3.27
N ASN A 150 -20.68 -9.15 -3.95
CA ASN A 150 -21.07 -10.41 -3.31
C ASN A 150 -19.81 -11.16 -2.80
N ALA A 151 -19.27 -10.70 -1.66
CA ALA A 151 -18.04 -11.20 -1.08
C ALA A 151 -18.17 -11.37 0.44
N ILE A 152 -17.37 -12.25 1.01
CA ILE A 152 -17.23 -12.41 2.46
C ILE A 152 -16.38 -11.27 2.99
N ARG A 153 -16.93 -10.44 3.87
CA ARG A 153 -16.22 -9.32 4.50
C ARG A 153 -15.57 -9.74 5.81
N ILE A 154 -14.28 -9.51 5.94
CA ILE A 154 -13.55 -9.68 7.21
C ILE A 154 -13.44 -8.31 7.88
N LEU A 155 -14.03 -8.21 9.07
CA LEU A 155 -14.09 -6.97 9.86
C LEU A 155 -13.67 -7.23 11.29
N THR A 156 -13.10 -6.23 11.95
CA THR A 156 -12.93 -6.28 13.40
C THR A 156 -14.28 -6.04 14.11
N ILE A 157 -14.43 -6.52 15.34
CA ILE A 157 -15.65 -6.32 16.16
C ILE A 157 -15.97 -4.82 16.31
N HIS A 158 -14.96 -3.98 16.48
CA HIS A 158 -15.17 -2.53 16.59
C HIS A 158 -15.75 -1.91 15.31
N LYS A 159 -15.28 -2.35 14.14
CA LYS A 159 -15.74 -1.86 12.84
C LYS A 159 -17.11 -2.40 12.45
N SER A 160 -17.51 -3.55 13.00
CA SER A 160 -18.83 -4.12 12.75
C SER A 160 -19.94 -3.48 13.60
N LYS A 161 -19.57 -2.66 14.59
CA LYS A 161 -20.54 -1.99 15.48
C LYS A 161 -21.47 -1.08 14.68
N GLY A 162 -22.78 -1.32 14.82
CA GLY A 162 -23.83 -0.56 14.12
C GLY A 162 -24.12 -1.04 12.70
N LEU A 163 -23.41 -2.04 12.18
CA LEU A 163 -23.68 -2.65 10.87
C LEU A 163 -24.58 -3.88 11.03
N GLY A 164 -25.52 -4.07 10.08
CA GLY A 164 -26.38 -5.25 10.01
C GLY A 164 -25.87 -6.22 8.94
N PHE A 165 -25.75 -7.50 9.29
CA PHE A 165 -25.34 -8.55 8.36
C PHE A 165 -26.37 -9.68 8.33
N LYS A 166 -26.56 -10.31 7.16
CA LYS A 166 -27.45 -11.48 7.02
C LYS A 166 -26.90 -12.72 7.74
N ALA A 167 -25.58 -12.86 7.76
CA ALA A 167 -24.87 -13.93 8.47
C ALA A 167 -23.56 -13.38 9.04
N VAL A 168 -23.21 -13.81 10.24
CA VAL A 168 -21.94 -13.44 10.92
C VAL A 168 -21.27 -14.73 11.36
N ILE A 169 -19.99 -14.86 11.02
CA ILE A 169 -19.13 -15.96 11.47
C ILE A 169 -18.09 -15.37 12.40
N LEU A 170 -18.03 -15.87 13.62
CA LEU A 170 -17.00 -15.52 14.62
C LEU A 170 -16.04 -16.73 14.74
N PRO A 171 -14.94 -16.75 13.98
CA PRO A 171 -13.93 -17.78 14.16
C PRO A 171 -13.19 -17.55 15.48
N PHE A 172 -12.81 -18.62 16.17
CA PHE A 172 -12.03 -18.55 17.42
C PHE A 172 -12.69 -17.75 18.54
N GLY A 173 -13.99 -17.99 18.77
CA GLY A 173 -14.76 -17.35 19.85
C GLY A 173 -14.53 -17.99 21.22
N ASP A 174 -13.29 -18.17 21.64
CA ASP A 174 -12.86 -18.87 22.86
C ASP A 174 -12.38 -17.93 23.99
N TRP A 175 -12.68 -16.62 23.89
CA TRP A 175 -12.34 -15.67 24.95
C TRP A 175 -13.23 -15.84 26.19
N GLU A 176 -12.66 -15.65 27.36
CA GLU A 176 -13.40 -15.61 28.62
C GLU A 176 -14.35 -14.40 28.62
N VAL A 177 -15.64 -14.66 28.83
CA VAL A 177 -16.69 -13.62 28.91
C VAL A 177 -16.61 -12.85 30.23
N ASP A 178 -16.13 -13.51 31.29
CA ASP A 178 -15.95 -12.89 32.60
C ASP A 178 -14.61 -12.15 32.67
N SER A 179 -14.66 -10.84 32.47
CA SER A 179 -13.51 -9.97 32.71
C SER A 179 -13.24 -9.92 34.24
N LYS A 180 -12.14 -10.53 34.66
CA LYS A 180 -11.57 -10.35 36.01
C LYS A 180 -10.91 -8.97 36.21
N SER A 181 -11.16 -8.00 35.33
CA SER A 181 -10.66 -6.66 35.50
C SER A 181 -11.44 -5.96 36.62
N SER A 182 -10.70 -5.38 37.56
CA SER A 182 -11.12 -4.60 38.70
C SER A 182 -12.48 -3.93 38.54
N THR A 183 -13.41 -4.34 39.40
CA THR A 183 -14.76 -3.78 39.49
C THR A 183 -14.66 -2.28 39.71
N MET A 184 -14.91 -1.47 38.70
CA MET A 184 -15.20 -0.05 38.91
C MET A 184 -16.61 0.04 39.48
N LEU A 185 -16.70 0.29 40.77
CA LEU A 185 -17.97 0.62 41.44
C LEU A 185 -18.29 2.09 41.17
N TRP A 186 -19.33 2.31 40.39
CA TRP A 186 -19.94 3.63 40.25
C TRP A 186 -20.80 3.84 41.48
N CYS A 187 -20.39 4.70 42.43
CA CYS A 187 -21.20 5.12 43.54
C CYS A 187 -21.66 6.57 43.32
N HIS A 188 -22.92 6.85 43.61
CA HIS A 188 -23.38 8.22 43.70
C HIS A 188 -22.72 8.87 44.94
N PRO A 189 -22.08 10.04 44.78
CA PRO A 189 -21.61 10.77 45.95
C PRO A 189 -22.83 11.10 46.82
N ALA A 190 -22.76 10.77 48.09
CA ALA A 190 -23.76 11.24 49.04
C ALA A 190 -23.75 12.76 49.01
N SER A 191 -24.92 13.37 48.83
CA SER A 191 -25.06 14.82 48.93
C SER A 191 -24.59 15.28 50.32
N PRO A 192 -23.85 16.41 50.39
CA PRO A 192 -23.38 16.96 51.63
C PRO A 192 -24.54 17.37 52.58
#